data_e40632ca8f34f9f77e8ef52b748904a2
#
_entry.id   e40632ca8f34f9f77e8ef52b748904a2
#
_cell.length_a   1.000
_cell.length_b   1.000
_cell.length_c   1.000
_cell.angle_alpha   90.00
_cell.angle_beta   90.00
_cell.angle_gamma   90.00
#
_symmetry.space_group_name_H-M   'P 1'
#
loop_
_entity.id
_entity.type
_entity.pdbx_description
1 polymer ?
#
loop_
_entity_poly.entity_id
_entity_poly.type
_entity_poly.pdbx_seq_one_letter_code
_entity_poly.pdbx_strand_id
1 'polypeptide(L)'
;VFPLVARSGGVLERAGHTEASIDISKLAKLNPSAVICEVMNQDGRMARLKDLKDFSKKHKLKIASIEDLISFRLKNEKLIKIIGTKHIYFKKKKYDLITYKNMIDGSYAFVIKKGSFFKNKSIKVRVISKILKKNFININDKQIIRSMNYLSSFNEFALIIIKDQKSL
;
A
#
# COMPACT_ATOMS: atom_id res chain seq x y z
N VAL A 1 15.76 7.31 27.94
CA VAL A 1 14.79 6.86 26.93
C VAL A 1 14.56 8.02 25.99
N PHE A 2 14.77 7.81 24.70
CA PHE A 2 14.50 8.82 23.67
C PHE A 2 13.09 8.60 23.08
N PRO A 3 12.27 9.66 22.98
CA PRO A 3 10.99 9.55 22.31
C PRO A 3 11.18 9.42 20.79
N LEU A 4 10.56 8.41 20.20
CA LEU A 4 10.52 8.20 18.75
C LEU A 4 9.07 8.24 18.27
N VAL A 5 8.83 8.83 17.12
CA VAL A 5 7.50 8.91 16.51
C VAL A 5 7.48 8.01 15.28
N ALA A 6 6.60 7.01 15.30
CA ALA A 6 6.37 6.12 14.17
C ALA A 6 5.64 6.85 13.03
N ARG A 7 5.91 6.45 11.80
CA ARG A 7 5.12 6.89 10.65
C ARG A 7 3.67 6.41 10.76
N SER A 8 2.73 7.23 10.29
CA SER A 8 1.29 6.95 10.43
C SER A 8 0.84 5.66 9.75
N GLY A 9 1.43 5.31 8.61
CA GLY A 9 1.21 4.07 7.87
C GLY A 9 1.89 2.83 8.49
N GLY A 10 2.67 3.00 9.56
CA GLY A 10 3.37 1.92 10.23
C GLY A 10 4.39 1.23 9.33
N VAL A 11 4.57 -0.09 9.49
CA VAL A 11 5.53 -0.87 8.69
C VAL A 11 5.25 -0.86 7.19
N LEU A 12 4.05 -0.51 6.77
CA LEU A 12 3.70 -0.39 5.35
C LEU A 12 4.21 0.92 4.71
N GLU A 13 4.53 1.91 5.53
CA GLU A 13 5.14 3.18 5.09
C GLU A 13 6.66 3.15 5.30
N ARG A 14 7.12 2.62 6.43
CA ARG A 14 8.53 2.47 6.79
C ARG A 14 8.75 1.15 7.50
N ALA A 15 9.54 0.25 6.89
CA ALA A 15 9.89 -1.06 7.46
C ALA A 15 10.91 -0.92 8.60
N GLY A 16 10.48 -0.34 9.73
CA GLY A 16 11.33 -0.07 10.90
C GLY A 16 10.77 -0.69 12.19
N HIS A 17 11.64 -0.89 13.18
CA HIS A 17 11.25 -1.45 14.49
C HIS A 17 10.33 -0.51 15.28
N THR A 18 10.49 0.79 15.14
CA THR A 18 9.60 1.81 15.73
C THR A 18 8.18 1.63 15.22
N GLU A 19 8.02 1.51 13.90
CA GLU A 19 6.72 1.29 13.25
C GLU A 19 6.14 -0.08 13.62
N ALA A 20 6.98 -1.12 13.65
CA ALA A 20 6.57 -2.48 14.00
C ALA A 20 6.03 -2.55 15.43
N SER A 21 6.67 -1.90 16.39
CA SER A 21 6.23 -1.89 17.79
C SER A 21 4.85 -1.25 17.96
N ILE A 22 4.62 -0.13 17.27
CA ILE A 22 3.32 0.57 17.29
C ILE A 22 2.24 -0.24 16.57
N ASP A 23 2.57 -0.87 15.44
CA ASP A 23 1.62 -1.71 14.71
C ASP A 23 1.20 -2.94 15.53
N ILE A 24 2.13 -3.59 16.21
CA ILE A 24 1.82 -4.73 17.10
C ILE A 24 0.89 -4.26 18.23
N SER A 25 1.15 -3.11 18.85
CA SER A 25 0.27 -2.55 19.88
C SER A 25 -1.14 -2.30 19.36
N LYS A 26 -1.28 -1.70 18.17
CA LYS A 26 -2.57 -1.48 17.51
C LYS A 26 -3.29 -2.80 17.19
N LEU A 27 -2.59 -3.79 16.65
CA LEU A 27 -3.14 -5.11 16.34
C LEU A 27 -3.61 -5.84 17.60
N ALA A 28 -2.92 -5.65 18.72
CA ALA A 28 -3.32 -6.16 20.02
C ALA A 28 -4.47 -5.34 20.66
N LYS A 29 -4.96 -4.28 20.01
CA LYS A 29 -5.99 -3.36 20.52
C LYS A 29 -5.56 -2.65 21.83
N LEU A 30 -4.27 -2.42 21.98
CA LEU A 30 -3.67 -1.66 23.05
C LEU A 30 -3.44 -0.20 22.65
N ASN A 31 -3.07 0.63 23.63
CA ASN A 31 -2.60 1.98 23.37
C ASN A 31 -1.38 1.92 22.41
N PRO A 32 -1.35 2.72 21.33
CA PRO A 32 -0.27 2.67 20.31
C PRO A 32 1.02 3.32 20.83
N SER A 33 1.58 2.74 21.87
CA SER A 33 2.86 3.10 22.47
C SER A 33 3.64 1.84 22.82
N ALA A 34 4.97 1.91 22.77
CA ALA A 34 5.83 0.78 23.09
C ALA A 34 7.20 1.27 23.58
N VAL A 35 7.89 0.42 24.31
CA VAL A 35 9.32 0.58 24.61
C VAL A 35 10.09 -0.44 23.78
N ILE A 36 11.13 0.00 23.11
CA ILE A 36 12.02 -0.86 22.31
C ILE A 36 13.44 -0.79 22.85
N CYS A 37 14.15 -1.90 22.80
CA CYS A 37 15.54 -2.00 23.23
C CYS A 37 16.25 -3.01 22.35
N GLU A 38 17.47 -2.66 21.92
CA GLU A 38 18.35 -3.56 21.18
C GLU A 38 18.88 -4.67 22.07
N VAL A 39 19.02 -5.88 21.52
CA VAL A 39 19.66 -7.01 22.18
C VAL A 39 21.11 -7.06 21.78
N MET A 40 22.01 -6.99 22.76
CA MET A 40 23.46 -7.12 22.59
C MET A 40 23.96 -8.46 23.13
N ASN A 41 24.98 -9.01 22.48
CA ASN A 41 25.74 -10.14 22.97
C ASN A 41 26.68 -9.73 24.13
N GLN A 42 27.18 -10.69 24.87
CA GLN A 42 28.09 -10.43 26.00
C GLN A 42 29.39 -9.70 25.58
N ASP A 43 29.81 -9.87 24.32
CA ASP A 43 30.98 -9.20 23.74
C ASP A 43 30.72 -7.75 23.28
N GLY A 44 29.51 -7.22 23.54
CA GLY A 44 29.10 -5.87 23.18
C GLY A 44 28.62 -5.71 21.75
N ARG A 45 28.65 -6.74 20.91
CA ARG A 45 28.13 -6.69 19.55
C ARG A 45 26.62 -6.86 19.53
N MET A 46 25.98 -6.24 18.53
CA MET A 46 24.54 -6.41 18.32
C MET A 46 24.19 -7.85 17.96
N ALA A 47 23.24 -8.44 18.68
CA ALA A 47 22.75 -9.79 18.42
C ALA A 47 22.16 -9.89 17.01
N ARG A 48 22.50 -10.98 16.31
CA ARG A 48 21.98 -11.31 14.97
C ARG A 48 20.95 -12.43 15.07
N LEU A 49 20.29 -12.76 13.96
CA LEU A 49 19.16 -13.70 13.95
C LEU A 49 19.47 -15.03 14.68
N LYS A 50 20.69 -15.56 14.56
CA LYS A 50 21.09 -16.78 15.25
C LYS A 50 21.06 -16.57 16.78
N ASP A 51 21.71 -15.52 17.24
CA ASP A 51 21.80 -15.17 18.67
C ASP A 51 20.40 -14.88 19.24
N LEU A 52 19.56 -14.16 18.48
CA LEU A 52 18.19 -13.84 18.84
C LEU A 52 17.30 -15.09 18.97
N LYS A 53 17.50 -16.12 18.12
CA LYS A 53 16.78 -17.39 18.25
C LYS A 53 17.13 -18.10 19.56
N ASP A 54 18.40 -18.10 19.95
CA ASP A 54 18.85 -18.71 21.20
C ASP A 54 18.38 -17.90 22.40
N PHE A 55 18.46 -16.58 22.32
CA PHE A 55 17.91 -15.65 23.32
C PHE A 55 16.39 -15.86 23.52
N SER A 56 15.64 -15.92 22.43
CA SER A 56 14.20 -16.17 22.43
C SER A 56 13.85 -17.47 23.16
N LYS A 57 14.56 -18.57 22.86
CA LYS A 57 14.36 -19.86 23.52
C LYS A 57 14.67 -19.79 25.01
N LYS A 58 15.85 -19.21 25.37
CA LYS A 58 16.30 -19.09 26.74
C LYS A 58 15.32 -18.31 27.62
N HIS A 59 14.78 -17.22 27.09
CA HIS A 59 13.88 -16.31 27.80
C HIS A 59 12.39 -16.56 27.53
N LYS A 60 12.04 -17.60 26.74
CA LYS A 60 10.66 -17.94 26.36
C LYS A 60 9.92 -16.76 25.68
N LEU A 61 10.65 -15.97 24.90
CA LEU A 61 10.10 -14.83 24.17
C LEU A 61 9.66 -15.25 22.77
N LYS A 62 8.66 -14.58 22.24
CA LYS A 62 8.27 -14.73 20.83
C LYS A 62 9.22 -13.93 19.96
N ILE A 63 9.49 -14.45 18.76
CA ILE A 63 10.27 -13.77 17.74
C ILE A 63 9.44 -13.66 16.46
N ALA A 64 9.48 -12.52 15.82
CA ALA A 64 8.82 -12.26 14.55
C ALA A 64 9.70 -11.36 13.68
N SER A 65 9.48 -11.33 12.38
CA SER A 65 10.15 -10.44 11.47
C SER A 65 9.24 -9.28 11.04
N ILE A 66 9.84 -8.15 10.66
CA ILE A 66 9.09 -7.01 10.08
C ILE A 66 8.45 -7.44 8.76
N GLU A 67 9.10 -8.31 7.99
CA GLU A 67 8.58 -8.85 6.73
C GLU A 67 7.28 -9.64 6.94
N ASP A 68 7.23 -10.49 7.96
CA ASP A 68 6.01 -11.22 8.32
C ASP A 68 4.88 -10.29 8.75
N LEU A 69 5.20 -9.23 9.50
CA LEU A 69 4.22 -8.23 9.92
C LEU A 69 3.68 -7.45 8.72
N ILE A 70 4.53 -7.06 7.77
CA ILE A 70 4.12 -6.43 6.51
C ILE A 70 3.16 -7.37 5.76
N SER A 71 3.56 -8.63 5.56
CA SER A 71 2.76 -9.64 4.88
C SER A 71 1.40 -9.86 5.56
N PHE A 72 1.40 -9.92 6.88
CA PHE A 72 0.18 -10.03 7.67
C PHE A 72 -0.76 -8.84 7.46
N ARG A 73 -0.25 -7.60 7.53
CA ARG A 73 -1.05 -6.39 7.33
C ARG A 73 -1.60 -6.29 5.91
N LEU A 74 -0.76 -6.57 4.89
CA LEU A 74 -1.18 -6.59 3.48
C LEU A 74 -2.32 -7.58 3.22
N LYS A 75 -2.31 -8.73 3.90
CA LYS A 75 -3.33 -9.77 3.73
C LYS A 75 -4.63 -9.47 4.48
N ASN A 76 -4.57 -8.83 5.63
CA ASN A 76 -5.70 -8.72 6.55
C ASN A 76 -6.33 -7.32 6.59
N GLU A 77 -5.66 -6.27 6.11
CA GLU A 77 -6.16 -4.91 6.13
C GLU A 77 -6.74 -4.46 4.77
N LYS A 78 -7.80 -3.68 4.80
CA LYS A 78 -8.34 -3.00 3.61
C LYS A 78 -7.55 -1.72 3.37
N LEU A 79 -6.48 -1.82 2.61
CA LEU A 79 -5.55 -0.72 2.38
C LEU A 79 -6.02 0.30 1.34
N ILE A 80 -7.04 -0.02 0.56
CA ILE A 80 -7.63 0.86 -0.45
C ILE A 80 -9.14 0.97 -0.22
N LYS A 81 -9.67 2.18 -0.40
CA LYS A 81 -11.10 2.48 -0.28
C LYS A 81 -11.61 3.15 -1.54
N ILE A 82 -12.75 2.71 -2.07
CA ILE A 82 -13.47 3.44 -3.10
C ILE A 82 -14.09 4.66 -2.44
N ILE A 83 -13.81 5.85 -2.98
CA ILE A 83 -14.35 7.13 -2.48
C ILE A 83 -15.28 7.81 -3.47
N GLY A 84 -15.36 7.32 -4.70
CA GLY A 84 -16.28 7.83 -5.69
C GLY A 84 -16.30 6.99 -6.96
N THR A 85 -17.46 6.97 -7.60
CA THR A 85 -17.63 6.38 -8.92
C THR A 85 -18.43 7.36 -9.75
N LYS A 86 -17.97 7.65 -10.96
CA LYS A 86 -18.68 8.48 -11.92
C LYS A 86 -18.54 7.95 -13.34
N HIS A 87 -19.41 8.37 -14.21
CA HIS A 87 -19.30 8.05 -15.63
C HIS A 87 -18.51 9.11 -16.36
N ILE A 88 -17.68 8.68 -17.29
CA ILE A 88 -16.96 9.54 -18.22
C ILE A 88 -17.26 9.11 -19.65
N TYR A 89 -17.13 10.04 -20.58
CA TYR A 89 -17.29 9.76 -22.00
C TYR A 89 -15.97 9.91 -22.74
N PHE A 90 -15.63 8.91 -23.53
CA PHE A 90 -14.49 8.95 -24.44
C PHE A 90 -14.94 8.45 -25.82
N LYS A 91 -14.77 9.28 -26.86
CA LYS A 91 -15.26 8.99 -28.23
C LYS A 91 -16.75 8.54 -28.25
N LYS A 92 -17.61 9.29 -27.58
CA LYS A 92 -19.06 9.02 -27.44
C LYS A 92 -19.44 7.72 -26.73
N LYS A 93 -18.46 6.96 -26.20
CA LYS A 93 -18.70 5.75 -25.40
C LYS A 93 -18.56 6.05 -23.92
N LYS A 94 -19.43 5.42 -23.12
CA LYS A 94 -19.51 5.57 -21.66
C LYS A 94 -18.55 4.59 -20.97
N TYR A 95 -17.83 5.05 -19.94
CA TYR A 95 -16.91 4.28 -19.10
C TYR A 95 -17.11 4.65 -17.64
N ASP A 96 -16.79 3.72 -16.74
CA ASP A 96 -16.78 4.00 -15.31
C ASP A 96 -15.41 4.53 -14.90
N LEU A 97 -15.38 5.66 -14.20
CA LEU A 97 -14.20 6.19 -13.52
C LEU A 97 -14.40 6.00 -12.02
N ILE A 98 -13.60 5.11 -11.43
CA ILE A 98 -13.60 4.82 -10.00
C ILE A 98 -12.40 5.50 -9.38
N THR A 99 -12.62 6.21 -8.29
CA THR A 99 -11.58 6.87 -7.49
C THR A 99 -11.33 6.05 -6.23
N TYR A 100 -10.10 5.66 -6.04
CA TYR A 100 -9.61 4.96 -4.85
C TYR A 100 -8.75 5.89 -4.01
N LYS A 101 -8.81 5.72 -2.69
CA LYS A 101 -7.90 6.32 -1.73
C LYS A 101 -7.05 5.23 -1.09
N ASN A 102 -5.75 5.40 -1.10
CA ASN A 102 -4.83 4.60 -0.30
C ASN A 102 -4.93 5.03 1.16
N MET A 103 -5.20 4.10 2.05
CA MET A 103 -5.39 4.38 3.48
C MET A 103 -4.07 4.50 4.25
N ILE A 104 -2.94 4.17 3.63
CA ILE A 104 -1.61 4.26 4.23
C ILE A 104 -1.07 5.69 4.11
N ASP A 105 -0.98 6.21 2.89
CA ASP A 105 -0.34 7.49 2.57
C ASP A 105 -1.33 8.58 2.12
N GLY A 106 -2.64 8.25 2.09
CA GLY A 106 -3.69 9.17 1.65
C GLY A 106 -3.69 9.47 0.16
N SER A 107 -2.85 8.85 -0.64
CA SER A 107 -2.77 9.06 -2.08
C SER A 107 -4.01 8.56 -2.81
N TYR A 108 -4.21 9.04 -4.05
CA TYR A 108 -5.33 8.66 -4.88
C TYR A 108 -4.88 7.86 -6.08
N ALA A 109 -5.70 6.88 -6.46
CA ALA A 109 -5.60 6.17 -7.71
C ALA A 109 -6.94 6.24 -8.45
N PHE A 110 -6.88 6.23 -9.77
CA PHE A 110 -8.06 6.28 -10.63
C PHE A 110 -8.09 5.05 -11.53
N VAL A 111 -9.27 4.47 -11.69
CA VAL A 111 -9.48 3.34 -12.58
C VAL A 111 -10.57 3.69 -13.59
N ILE A 112 -10.21 3.72 -14.87
CA ILE A 112 -11.17 3.80 -15.95
C ILE A 112 -11.44 2.37 -16.41
N LYS A 113 -12.67 1.92 -16.30
CA LYS A 113 -13.03 0.54 -16.68
C LYS A 113 -14.19 0.47 -17.65
N LYS A 114 -14.22 -0.63 -18.41
CA LYS A 114 -15.33 -1.10 -19.22
C LYS A 114 -15.55 -2.59 -18.93
N GLY A 115 -16.79 -2.98 -18.73
CA GLY A 115 -17.17 -4.36 -18.45
C GLY A 115 -17.37 -4.69 -16.96
N SER A 116 -17.88 -5.87 -16.69
CA SER A 116 -18.36 -6.29 -15.35
C SER A 116 -17.36 -7.09 -14.54
N PHE A 117 -16.20 -7.43 -15.10
CA PHE A 117 -15.10 -8.15 -14.43
C PHE A 117 -15.54 -9.40 -13.66
N PHE A 118 -15.93 -10.45 -14.37
CA PHE A 118 -16.23 -11.74 -13.77
C PHE A 118 -14.96 -12.49 -13.37
N LYS A 119 -14.99 -13.23 -12.24
CA LYS A 119 -13.84 -13.92 -11.63
C LYS A 119 -13.05 -14.85 -12.57
N ASN A 120 -13.66 -15.33 -13.65
CA ASN A 120 -13.07 -16.37 -14.53
C ASN A 120 -12.69 -15.85 -15.92
N LYS A 121 -12.62 -14.54 -16.13
CA LYS A 121 -12.20 -13.95 -17.42
C LYS A 121 -10.97 -13.11 -17.26
N SER A 122 -9.98 -13.30 -18.13
CA SER A 122 -8.85 -12.38 -18.24
C SER A 122 -9.29 -11.07 -18.90
N ILE A 123 -8.88 -9.96 -18.31
CA ILE A 123 -9.13 -8.61 -18.82
C ILE A 123 -7.82 -7.95 -19.22
N LYS A 124 -7.89 -6.98 -20.12
CA LYS A 124 -6.72 -6.15 -20.46
C LYS A 124 -6.56 -5.07 -19.39
N VAL A 125 -5.39 -5.05 -18.76
CA VAL A 125 -5.04 -4.03 -17.74
C VAL A 125 -3.83 -3.24 -18.22
N ARG A 126 -3.91 -1.93 -18.08
CA ARG A 126 -2.78 -1.03 -18.25
C ARG A 126 -2.64 -0.16 -17.01
N VAL A 127 -1.42 -0.09 -16.47
CA VAL A 127 -1.08 0.79 -15.35
C VAL A 127 -0.20 1.93 -15.88
N ILE A 128 -0.51 3.15 -15.51
CA ILE A 128 0.30 4.33 -15.80
C ILE A 128 0.55 5.12 -14.51
N SER A 129 1.78 5.63 -14.37
CA SER A 129 2.16 6.52 -13.28
C SER A 129 2.12 7.96 -13.76
N LYS A 130 1.57 8.87 -12.96
CA LYS A 130 1.40 10.28 -13.30
C LYS A 130 1.57 11.21 -12.12
N ILE A 131 2.09 12.40 -12.37
CA ILE A 131 2.02 13.51 -11.42
C ILE A 131 0.56 14.00 -11.39
N LEU A 132 -0.11 13.73 -10.27
CA LEU A 132 -1.49 14.15 -10.06
C LEU A 132 -1.52 15.45 -9.27
N LYS A 133 -1.90 16.54 -9.93
CA LYS A 133 -2.13 17.83 -9.25
C LYS A 133 -3.45 17.77 -8.47
N LYS A 134 -3.42 18.08 -7.16
CA LYS A 134 -4.61 18.16 -6.28
C LYS A 134 -5.53 16.91 -6.35
N ASN A 135 -4.94 15.72 -6.53
CA ASN A 135 -5.72 14.47 -6.62
C ASN A 135 -6.79 14.48 -7.72
N PHE A 136 -6.55 15.19 -8.81
CA PHE A 136 -7.44 15.30 -9.95
C PHE A 136 -6.83 14.64 -11.18
N ILE A 137 -7.66 13.93 -11.94
CA ILE A 137 -7.27 13.32 -13.22
C ILE A 137 -7.69 14.21 -14.38
N ASN A 138 -6.75 14.57 -15.24
CA ASN A 138 -7.05 15.19 -16.54
C ASN A 138 -7.24 14.11 -17.60
N ILE A 139 -8.48 13.84 -17.98
CA ILE A 139 -8.84 12.82 -18.97
C ILE A 139 -8.28 13.17 -20.37
N ASN A 140 -8.03 14.45 -20.66
CA ASN A 140 -7.47 14.92 -21.93
C ASN A 140 -5.92 14.78 -21.99
N ASP A 141 -5.30 14.19 -20.99
CA ASP A 141 -3.87 13.90 -20.99
C ASP A 141 -3.49 12.95 -22.14
N LYS A 142 -2.42 13.29 -22.88
CA LYS A 142 -1.96 12.55 -24.06
C LYS A 142 -1.71 11.06 -23.77
N GLN A 143 -1.17 10.71 -22.60
CA GLN A 143 -0.89 9.32 -22.23
C GLN A 143 -2.17 8.55 -21.92
N ILE A 144 -3.13 9.21 -21.26
CA ILE A 144 -4.46 8.63 -21.01
C ILE A 144 -5.19 8.42 -22.32
N ILE A 145 -5.21 9.42 -23.20
CA ILE A 145 -5.84 9.31 -24.54
C ILE A 145 -5.23 8.16 -25.33
N ARG A 146 -3.90 8.04 -25.41
CA ARG A 146 -3.22 6.93 -26.11
C ARG A 146 -3.61 5.57 -25.51
N SER A 147 -3.65 5.48 -24.18
CA SER A 147 -4.04 4.25 -23.47
C SER A 147 -5.49 3.88 -23.74
N MET A 148 -6.39 4.85 -23.67
CA MET A 148 -7.81 4.65 -23.96
C MET A 148 -8.07 4.28 -25.45
N ASN A 149 -7.33 4.86 -26.40
CA ASN A 149 -7.43 4.50 -27.82
C ASN A 149 -7.12 3.02 -28.04
N TYR A 150 -6.06 2.51 -27.40
CA TYR A 150 -5.71 1.09 -27.47
C TYR A 150 -6.71 0.21 -26.74
N LEU A 151 -7.04 0.54 -25.48
CA LEU A 151 -7.90 -0.29 -24.63
C LEU A 151 -9.35 -0.32 -25.11
N SER A 152 -9.84 0.73 -25.74
CA SER A 152 -11.24 0.82 -26.21
C SER A 152 -11.62 -0.20 -27.29
N SER A 153 -10.63 -0.86 -27.94
CA SER A 153 -10.84 -1.98 -28.85
C SER A 153 -11.25 -3.28 -28.15
N PHE A 154 -11.00 -3.38 -26.84
CA PHE A 154 -11.35 -4.57 -26.05
C PHE A 154 -12.74 -4.41 -25.41
N ASN A 155 -13.44 -5.55 -25.22
CA ASN A 155 -14.76 -5.55 -24.59
C ASN A 155 -14.66 -5.27 -23.08
N GLU A 156 -13.63 -5.78 -22.42
CA GLU A 156 -13.38 -5.60 -20.99
C GLU A 156 -11.93 -5.15 -20.74
N PHE A 157 -11.76 -4.07 -20.00
CA PHE A 157 -10.44 -3.55 -19.67
C PHE A 157 -10.46 -2.67 -18.40
N ALA A 158 -9.27 -2.47 -17.82
CA ALA A 158 -9.02 -1.45 -16.82
C ALA A 158 -7.77 -0.63 -17.17
N LEU A 159 -7.90 0.68 -17.15
CA LEU A 159 -6.78 1.62 -17.13
C LEU A 159 -6.62 2.13 -15.71
N ILE A 160 -5.53 1.75 -15.05
CA ILE A 160 -5.19 2.15 -13.70
C ILE A 160 -4.19 3.31 -13.76
N ILE A 161 -4.51 4.42 -13.09
CA ILE A 161 -3.69 5.62 -13.04
C ILE A 161 -3.31 5.85 -11.58
N ILE A 162 -2.02 5.76 -11.27
CA ILE A 162 -1.48 5.94 -9.92
C ILE A 162 -0.66 7.24 -9.84
N LYS A 163 -0.57 7.78 -8.62
CA LYS A 163 0.30 8.95 -8.37
C LYS A 163 1.76 8.54 -8.51
N ASP A 164 2.54 9.33 -9.23
CA ASP A 164 3.99 9.20 -9.27
C ASP A 164 4.58 9.66 -7.92
N GLN A 165 5.39 8.79 -7.31
CA GLN A 165 6.05 9.09 -6.03
C GLN A 165 7.34 9.91 -6.20
N LYS A 166 7.83 10.10 -7.43
CA LYS A 166 9.08 10.83 -7.71
C LYS A 166 8.94 12.37 -7.66
N SER A 167 7.79 12.89 -7.24
CA SER A 167 7.52 14.33 -7.14
C SER A 167 7.35 14.78 -5.68
N LEU A 168 8.36 14.49 -4.86
CA LEU A 168 8.61 15.18 -3.59
C LEU A 168 9.93 15.94 -3.68
#